data_5dd370104c5c731a21def960eec8979a
#
_entry.id   5dd370104c5c731a21def960eec8979a
#
_cell.length_a   1.000
_cell.length_b   1.000
_cell.length_c   1.000
_cell.angle_alpha   90.00
_cell.angle_beta   90.00
_cell.angle_gamma   90.00
#
_symmetry.space_group_name_H-M   'P 1'
#
loop_
_entity.id
_entity.type
_entity.pdbx_description
1 polymer ?
#
loop_
_entity_poly.entity_id
_entity_poly.type
_entity_poly.pdbx_seq_one_letter_code
_entity_poly.pdbx_strand_id
1 'polypeptide(L)'
;MWSETRRPEFFEGIAGHTDVKSRLRTYLASPPYTKTLLLHGPPGIGKTTLALAASRSCGFETLEINASRSLRSFADIESLSQSCQNTRSISSLLRGDQMPLCLVLDEVDGSDPHAQRKLVEWLSSDRRKVPVLLTCNEVPRVFKGKDVVELLRCYPPKPTDLAVLFPGQDVAGLARQFKHDVRRMLQSMQYGVSDTLPSVPHPTECSHEVLHMLKHKMWHETCPMEQASVCEATSSHCPDSGSSQ
;
A
#
# COMPACT_ATOMS: atom_id res chain seq x y z
N MET A 1 -6.69 7.87 -9.93
CA MET A 1 -7.02 8.27 -8.53
C MET A 1 -5.90 9.18 -8.03
N TRP A 2 -6.19 10.31 -7.33
CA TRP A 2 -5.15 11.28 -6.94
C TRP A 2 -4.04 10.66 -6.08
N SER A 3 -4.36 9.69 -5.26
CA SER A 3 -3.38 8.93 -4.47
C SER A 3 -2.35 8.19 -5.32
N GLU A 4 -2.65 7.92 -6.57
CA GLU A 4 -1.75 7.28 -7.53
C GLU A 4 -1.06 8.33 -8.42
N THR A 5 -1.86 9.21 -9.07
CA THR A 5 -1.36 10.19 -10.05
C THR A 5 -0.53 11.32 -9.42
N ARG A 6 -0.75 11.61 -8.13
CA ARG A 6 0.01 12.59 -7.35
C ARG A 6 1.03 11.97 -6.40
N ARG A 7 1.35 10.68 -6.59
CA ARG A 7 2.35 10.01 -5.77
C ARG A 7 3.72 10.66 -6.00
N PRO A 8 4.38 11.21 -4.97
CA PRO A 8 5.67 11.83 -5.13
C PRO A 8 6.72 10.83 -5.63
N GLU A 9 7.49 11.24 -6.62
CA GLU A 9 8.57 10.40 -7.16
C GLU A 9 9.88 10.55 -6.37
N PHE A 10 10.09 11.70 -5.72
CA PHE A 10 11.31 12.05 -5.00
C PHE A 10 11.01 12.51 -3.57
N PHE A 11 12.02 12.54 -2.73
CA PHE A 11 11.93 12.90 -1.31
C PHE A 11 11.30 14.27 -1.05
N GLU A 12 11.52 15.23 -1.94
CA GLU A 12 11.07 16.62 -1.80
C GLU A 12 9.54 16.72 -1.75
N GLY A 13 8.86 15.84 -2.48
CA GLY A 13 7.41 15.80 -2.53
C GLY A 13 6.74 15.09 -1.33
N ILE A 14 7.52 14.48 -0.43
CA ILE A 14 6.98 13.73 0.70
C ILE A 14 6.92 14.59 1.94
N ALA A 15 5.75 14.71 2.54
CA ALA A 15 5.55 15.44 3.78
C ALA A 15 6.14 14.70 4.99
N GLY A 16 6.90 15.38 5.84
CA GLY A 16 7.44 14.84 7.07
C GLY A 16 8.51 13.74 6.89
N HIS A 17 8.57 12.83 7.85
CA HIS A 17 9.49 11.66 7.89
C HIS A 17 10.99 12.00 7.82
N THR A 18 11.43 13.13 8.34
CA THR A 18 12.80 13.64 8.20
C THR A 18 13.86 12.64 8.66
N ASP A 19 13.68 12.04 9.83
CA ASP A 19 14.62 11.07 10.39
C ASP A 19 14.69 9.79 9.54
N VAL A 20 13.53 9.30 9.09
CA VAL A 20 13.45 8.12 8.23
C VAL A 20 14.09 8.39 6.88
N LYS A 21 13.85 9.56 6.27
CA LYS A 21 14.50 10.00 5.03
C LYS A 21 16.03 10.02 5.16
N SER A 22 16.53 10.60 6.26
CA SER A 22 17.97 10.64 6.54
C SER A 22 18.56 9.23 6.65
N ARG A 23 17.89 8.35 7.39
CA ARG A 23 18.34 6.97 7.56
C ARG A 23 18.33 6.17 6.26
N LEU A 24 17.29 6.35 5.42
CA LEU A 24 17.20 5.74 4.09
C LEU A 24 18.34 6.20 3.17
N ARG A 25 18.64 7.51 3.16
CA ARG A 25 19.79 8.04 2.38
C ARG A 25 21.10 7.42 2.82
N THR A 26 21.36 7.37 4.13
CA THR A 26 22.59 6.77 4.68
C THR A 26 22.70 5.30 4.29
N TYR A 27 21.62 4.53 4.40
CA TYR A 27 21.60 3.13 4.03
C TYR A 27 21.88 2.91 2.54
N LEU A 28 21.18 3.64 1.66
CA LEU A 28 21.31 3.48 0.21
C LEU A 28 22.68 3.96 -0.32
N ALA A 29 23.33 4.90 0.38
CA ALA A 29 24.67 5.39 0.02
C ALA A 29 25.82 4.48 0.50
N SER A 30 25.56 3.47 1.35
CA SER A 30 26.60 2.73 2.08
C SER A 30 26.57 1.21 1.81
N PRO A 31 27.05 0.73 0.65
CA PRO A 31 27.30 -0.70 0.46
C PRO A 31 28.45 -1.18 1.40
N PRO A 32 28.52 -2.46 1.76
CA PRO A 32 27.63 -3.54 1.35
C PRO A 32 26.30 -3.52 2.14
N TYR A 33 25.22 -3.94 1.46
CA TYR A 33 23.85 -3.93 2.04
C TYR A 33 23.61 -5.15 2.93
N THR A 34 24.36 -5.26 4.03
CA THR A 34 24.26 -6.39 4.97
C THR A 34 22.94 -6.39 5.75
N LYS A 35 22.39 -5.21 6.00
CA LYS A 35 21.09 -5.04 6.65
C LYS A 35 20.00 -4.69 5.65
N THR A 36 18.77 -4.86 6.06
CA THR A 36 17.56 -4.48 5.32
C THR A 36 16.76 -3.53 6.20
N LEU A 37 16.21 -2.48 5.62
CA LEU A 37 15.36 -1.55 6.36
C LEU A 37 13.89 -1.94 6.22
N LEU A 38 13.20 -2.12 7.34
CA LEU A 38 11.76 -2.38 7.41
C LEU A 38 11.02 -1.16 7.95
N LEU A 39 10.31 -0.46 7.07
CA LEU A 39 9.46 0.68 7.40
C LEU A 39 8.12 0.17 7.93
N HIS A 40 7.78 0.54 9.16
CA HIS A 40 6.52 0.10 9.76
C HIS A 40 5.74 1.25 10.39
N GLY A 41 4.42 1.12 10.47
CA GLY A 41 3.53 2.14 11.06
C GLY A 41 2.12 2.10 10.46
N PRO A 42 1.23 3.01 10.87
CA PRO A 42 -0.16 3.02 10.44
C PRO A 42 -0.33 3.02 8.91
N PRO A 43 -1.44 2.51 8.38
CA PRO A 43 -1.72 2.59 6.95
C PRO A 43 -1.92 4.05 6.50
N GLY A 44 -1.72 4.30 5.20
CA GLY A 44 -1.99 5.59 4.57
C GLY A 44 -1.02 6.74 4.88
N ILE A 45 0.04 6.54 5.69
CA ILE A 45 1.02 7.58 6.03
C ILE A 45 2.17 7.74 5.01
N GLY A 46 2.16 6.96 3.92
CA GLY A 46 3.12 7.10 2.83
C GLY A 46 4.36 6.20 2.90
N LYS A 47 4.39 5.09 3.67
CA LYS A 47 5.54 4.18 3.80
C LYS A 47 6.08 3.68 2.46
N THR A 48 5.23 3.11 1.62
CA THR A 48 5.57 2.59 0.29
C THR A 48 6.08 3.72 -0.61
N THR A 49 5.37 4.86 -0.61
CA THR A 49 5.79 6.05 -1.36
C THR A 49 7.17 6.53 -0.91
N LEU A 50 7.44 6.52 0.40
CA LEU A 50 8.72 6.91 0.97
C LEU A 50 9.86 5.97 0.54
N ALA A 51 9.62 4.65 0.55
CA ALA A 51 10.62 3.65 0.09
C ALA A 51 10.95 3.83 -1.40
N LEU A 52 9.93 4.00 -2.24
CA LEU A 52 10.11 4.22 -3.68
C LEU A 52 10.82 5.53 -3.99
N ALA A 53 10.40 6.62 -3.35
CA ALA A 53 11.03 7.92 -3.53
C ALA A 53 12.48 7.93 -3.01
N ALA A 54 12.77 7.19 -1.93
CA ALA A 54 14.13 7.02 -1.42
C ALA A 54 15.04 6.37 -2.45
N SER A 55 14.60 5.26 -3.02
CA SER A 55 15.33 4.54 -4.06
C SER A 55 15.64 5.45 -5.25
N ARG A 56 14.63 6.11 -5.81
CA ARG A 56 14.77 7.02 -6.96
C ARG A 56 15.64 8.23 -6.66
N SER A 57 15.46 8.88 -5.50
CA SER A 57 16.27 10.03 -5.08
C SER A 57 17.74 9.69 -4.88
N CYS A 58 18.08 8.42 -4.62
CA CYS A 58 19.43 7.94 -4.48
C CYS A 58 20.01 7.33 -5.79
N GLY A 59 19.31 7.46 -6.92
CA GLY A 59 19.80 7.04 -8.23
C GLY A 59 19.66 5.54 -8.50
N PHE A 60 18.70 4.86 -7.85
CA PHE A 60 18.41 3.46 -8.10
C PHE A 60 17.21 3.29 -9.02
N GLU A 61 17.26 2.29 -9.89
CA GLU A 61 16.06 1.75 -10.52
C GLU A 61 15.31 0.88 -9.49
N THR A 62 14.02 1.10 -9.37
CA THR A 62 13.22 0.46 -8.31
C THR A 62 12.40 -0.69 -8.85
N LEU A 63 12.59 -1.88 -8.29
CA LEU A 63 11.71 -3.03 -8.49
C LEU A 63 10.73 -3.10 -7.31
N GLU A 64 9.48 -2.70 -7.54
CA GLU A 64 8.40 -2.77 -6.56
C GLU A 64 7.66 -4.11 -6.67
N ILE A 65 7.56 -4.84 -5.57
CA ILE A 65 6.82 -6.12 -5.48
C ILE A 65 5.90 -6.06 -4.27
N ASN A 66 4.61 -6.29 -4.49
CA ASN A 66 3.67 -6.47 -3.39
C ASN A 66 3.81 -7.88 -2.81
N ALA A 67 4.38 -7.99 -1.62
CA ALA A 67 4.70 -9.26 -0.98
C ALA A 67 3.45 -10.08 -0.63
N SER A 68 2.35 -9.44 -0.28
CA SER A 68 1.09 -10.11 0.07
C SER A 68 0.46 -10.86 -1.11
N ARG A 69 0.73 -10.41 -2.33
CA ARG A 69 0.21 -11.01 -3.56
C ARG A 69 1.19 -11.95 -4.24
N SER A 70 2.48 -11.58 -4.22
CA SER A 70 3.52 -12.22 -5.03
C SER A 70 4.36 -13.24 -4.28
N LEU A 71 4.44 -13.17 -2.94
CA LEU A 71 5.25 -14.08 -2.15
C LEU A 71 4.35 -15.09 -1.42
N ARG A 72 3.88 -16.10 -2.13
CA ARG A 72 3.02 -17.16 -1.59
C ARG A 72 3.74 -18.47 -1.40
N SER A 73 4.86 -18.68 -2.10
CA SER A 73 5.60 -19.93 -2.11
C SER A 73 7.11 -19.73 -1.97
N PHE A 74 7.82 -20.81 -1.72
CA PHE A 74 9.29 -20.82 -1.73
C PHE A 74 9.87 -20.47 -3.11
N ALA A 75 9.24 -20.96 -4.18
CA ALA A 75 9.68 -20.69 -5.55
C ALA A 75 9.66 -19.21 -5.89
N ASP A 76 8.72 -18.44 -5.31
CA ASP A 76 8.63 -16.99 -5.54
C ASP A 76 9.86 -16.26 -4.93
N ILE A 77 10.30 -16.69 -3.74
CA ILE A 77 11.49 -16.11 -3.09
C ILE A 77 12.78 -16.50 -3.82
N GLU A 78 12.83 -17.72 -4.36
CA GLU A 78 13.97 -18.17 -5.16
C GLU A 78 14.07 -17.40 -6.47
N SER A 79 12.96 -17.18 -7.15
CA SER A 79 12.88 -16.33 -8.35
C SER A 79 13.29 -14.88 -8.05
N LEU A 80 12.84 -14.35 -6.90
CA LEU A 80 13.27 -13.05 -6.41
C LEU A 80 14.78 -13.00 -6.16
N SER A 81 15.32 -14.03 -5.51
CA SER A 81 16.75 -14.15 -5.23
C SER A 81 17.57 -14.14 -6.52
N GLN A 82 17.15 -14.88 -7.53
CA GLN A 82 17.80 -14.91 -8.84
C GLN A 82 17.77 -13.55 -9.53
N SER A 83 16.63 -12.88 -9.49
CA SER A 83 16.47 -11.52 -10.05
C SER A 83 17.40 -10.50 -9.37
N CYS A 84 17.65 -10.66 -8.08
CA CYS A 84 18.51 -9.77 -7.28
C CYS A 84 20.00 -10.12 -7.30
N GLN A 85 20.40 -11.22 -7.95
CA GLN A 85 21.83 -11.52 -8.18
C GLN A 85 22.44 -10.57 -9.20
N ASN A 86 21.65 -10.06 -10.13
CA ASN A 86 22.06 -9.03 -11.06
C ASN A 86 21.85 -7.65 -10.42
N THR A 87 22.90 -6.84 -10.42
CA THR A 87 22.83 -5.46 -9.88
C THR A 87 22.11 -4.48 -10.80
N ARG A 88 21.71 -4.91 -11.99
CA ARG A 88 21.06 -4.09 -13.02
C ARG A 88 19.85 -4.81 -13.57
N SER A 89 18.81 -4.06 -13.90
CA SER A 89 17.64 -4.60 -14.60
C SER A 89 17.94 -4.76 -16.11
N ILE A 90 17.18 -5.63 -16.76
CA ILE A 90 17.25 -5.80 -18.22
C ILE A 90 16.86 -4.50 -18.93
N SER A 91 15.88 -3.77 -18.39
CA SER A 91 15.44 -2.49 -18.93
C SER A 91 16.50 -1.41 -18.87
N SER A 92 17.31 -1.38 -17.81
CA SER A 92 18.46 -0.49 -17.65
C SER A 92 19.55 -0.82 -18.66
N LEU A 93 19.83 -2.11 -18.86
CA LEU A 93 20.82 -2.57 -19.86
C LEU A 93 20.40 -2.20 -21.29
N LEU A 94 19.12 -2.32 -21.63
CA LEU A 94 18.60 -1.97 -22.95
C LEU A 94 18.61 -0.46 -23.23
N ARG A 95 18.40 0.36 -22.18
CA ARG A 95 18.46 1.83 -22.29
C ARG A 95 19.87 2.40 -22.25
N GLY A 96 20.88 1.58 -21.91
CA GLY A 96 22.23 2.05 -21.69
C GLY A 96 22.44 2.80 -20.36
N ASP A 97 21.42 2.85 -19.50
CA ASP A 97 21.50 3.48 -18.20
C ASP A 97 22.31 2.61 -17.23
N GLN A 98 23.12 3.25 -16.39
CA GLN A 98 23.93 2.53 -15.40
C GLN A 98 23.33 2.53 -14.00
N MET A 99 22.00 2.64 -13.90
CA MET A 99 21.33 2.70 -12.61
C MET A 99 21.32 1.35 -11.90
N PRO A 100 21.83 1.26 -10.66
CA PRO A 100 21.76 0.04 -9.88
C PRO A 100 20.31 -0.25 -9.46
N LEU A 101 20.01 -1.53 -9.23
CA LEU A 101 18.68 -1.98 -8.82
C LEU A 101 18.50 -1.84 -7.30
N CYS A 102 17.34 -1.37 -6.87
CA CYS A 102 16.85 -1.43 -5.49
C CYS A 102 15.52 -2.19 -5.44
N LEU A 103 15.41 -3.15 -4.53
CA LEU A 103 14.19 -3.92 -4.32
C LEU A 103 13.33 -3.30 -3.23
N VAL A 104 12.05 -3.08 -3.51
CA VAL A 104 11.04 -2.65 -2.54
C VAL A 104 9.97 -3.72 -2.42
N LEU A 105 9.88 -4.38 -1.25
CA LEU A 105 8.83 -5.35 -0.94
C LEU A 105 7.78 -4.67 -0.07
N ASP A 106 6.60 -4.48 -0.64
CA ASP A 106 5.47 -3.83 0.03
C ASP A 106 4.55 -4.83 0.71
N GLU A 107 3.95 -4.46 1.84
CA GLU A 107 2.97 -5.25 2.60
C GLU A 107 3.48 -6.65 3.00
N VAL A 108 4.71 -6.75 3.53
CA VAL A 108 5.28 -8.04 3.94
C VAL A 108 4.53 -8.71 5.11
N ASP A 109 3.75 -7.96 5.87
CA ASP A 109 2.86 -8.46 6.91
C ASP A 109 1.67 -9.26 6.36
N GLY A 110 1.23 -8.97 5.14
CA GLY A 110 0.17 -9.70 4.44
C GLY A 110 0.60 -10.99 3.75
N SER A 111 1.90 -11.30 3.70
CA SER A 111 2.40 -12.53 3.08
C SER A 111 2.28 -13.74 4.02
N ASP A 112 2.33 -14.95 3.44
CA ASP A 112 2.26 -16.20 4.21
C ASP A 112 3.39 -16.30 5.24
N PRO A 113 3.15 -16.79 6.49
CA PRO A 113 4.16 -16.91 7.53
C PRO A 113 5.36 -17.80 7.14
N HIS A 114 5.15 -18.79 6.26
CA HIS A 114 6.25 -19.60 5.76
C HIS A 114 7.11 -18.80 4.77
N ALA A 115 6.49 -18.04 3.87
CA ALA A 115 7.18 -17.13 2.96
C ALA A 115 7.97 -16.05 3.74
N GLN A 116 7.41 -15.50 4.81
CA GLN A 116 8.11 -14.55 5.68
C GLN A 116 9.39 -15.15 6.30
N ARG A 117 9.33 -16.40 6.78
CA ARG A 117 10.52 -17.11 7.31
C ARG A 117 11.59 -17.28 6.25
N LYS A 118 11.20 -17.73 5.07
CA LYS A 118 12.12 -17.89 3.93
C LYS A 118 12.69 -16.56 3.45
N LEU A 119 11.90 -15.50 3.49
CA LEU A 119 12.38 -14.15 3.20
C LEU A 119 13.48 -13.75 4.19
N VAL A 120 13.32 -13.99 5.49
CA VAL A 120 14.36 -13.72 6.49
C VAL A 120 15.62 -14.57 6.24
N GLU A 121 15.48 -15.85 5.92
CA GLU A 121 16.61 -16.71 5.55
C GLU A 121 17.38 -16.16 4.35
N TRP A 122 16.65 -15.76 3.30
CA TRP A 122 17.26 -15.14 2.11
C TRP A 122 17.94 -13.81 2.46
N LEU A 123 17.29 -12.95 3.26
CA LEU A 123 17.87 -11.69 3.71
C LEU A 123 19.13 -11.88 4.55
N SER A 124 19.26 -13.01 5.24
CA SER A 124 20.46 -13.37 6.04
C SER A 124 21.57 -13.98 5.21
N SER A 125 21.31 -14.32 3.95
CA SER A 125 22.34 -14.88 3.07
C SER A 125 23.23 -13.78 2.48
N ASP A 126 24.53 -14.04 2.35
CA ASP A 126 25.51 -13.11 1.75
C ASP A 126 25.36 -12.95 0.22
N ARG A 127 24.31 -13.56 -0.35
CA ARG A 127 24.06 -13.54 -1.80
C ARG A 127 23.47 -12.24 -2.33
N ARG A 128 23.03 -11.34 -1.44
CA ARG A 128 22.44 -10.06 -1.84
C ARG A 128 23.49 -9.08 -2.34
N LYS A 129 23.25 -8.56 -3.53
CA LYS A 129 24.07 -7.49 -4.14
C LYS A 129 23.34 -6.17 -4.26
N VAL A 130 22.02 -6.16 -3.97
CA VAL A 130 21.13 -5.01 -4.10
C VAL A 130 20.58 -4.61 -2.75
N PRO A 131 20.33 -3.30 -2.52
CA PRO A 131 19.60 -2.86 -1.32
C PRO A 131 18.16 -3.34 -1.37
N VAL A 132 17.64 -3.70 -0.20
CA VAL A 132 16.25 -4.16 -0.03
C VAL A 132 15.56 -3.29 1.01
N LEU A 133 14.41 -2.74 0.64
CA LEU A 133 13.54 -1.98 1.51
C LEU A 133 12.23 -2.77 1.69
N LEU A 134 11.79 -2.92 2.92
CA LEU A 134 10.55 -3.60 3.27
C LEU A 134 9.55 -2.60 3.83
N THR A 135 8.26 -2.81 3.59
CA THR A 135 7.21 -2.05 4.25
C THR A 135 6.17 -2.99 4.88
N CYS A 136 5.60 -2.58 6.00
CA CYS A 136 4.49 -3.27 6.66
C CYS A 136 3.67 -2.30 7.52
N ASN A 137 2.47 -2.70 7.90
CA ASN A 137 1.69 -1.97 8.90
C ASN A 137 2.10 -2.44 10.30
N GLU A 138 2.12 -3.74 10.53
CA GLU A 138 2.55 -4.36 11.77
C GLU A 138 3.77 -5.24 11.53
N VAL A 139 4.77 -5.14 12.42
CA VAL A 139 6.00 -5.91 12.29
C VAL A 139 5.73 -7.39 12.60
N PRO A 140 5.81 -8.29 11.62
CA PRO A 140 5.66 -9.72 11.86
C PRO A 140 6.70 -10.26 12.84
N ARG A 141 6.31 -11.25 13.65
CA ARG A 141 7.18 -11.81 14.68
C ARG A 141 8.51 -12.34 14.15
N VAL A 142 8.51 -12.83 12.92
CA VAL A 142 9.71 -13.41 12.27
C VAL A 142 10.81 -12.38 12.00
N PHE A 143 10.49 -11.10 11.90
CA PHE A 143 11.46 -10.02 11.67
C PHE A 143 11.98 -9.41 12.99
N LYS A 144 11.29 -9.63 14.11
CA LYS A 144 11.68 -9.05 15.41
C LYS A 144 12.98 -9.70 15.93
N GLY A 145 13.92 -8.87 16.37
CA GLY A 145 15.19 -9.33 16.94
C GLY A 145 16.15 -9.98 15.93
N LYS A 146 15.96 -9.76 14.63
CA LYS A 146 16.88 -10.23 13.59
C LYS A 146 17.89 -9.13 13.25
N ASP A 147 19.17 -9.41 13.43
CA ASP A 147 20.25 -8.44 13.15
C ASP A 147 20.28 -7.97 11.68
N VAL A 148 19.77 -8.80 10.77
CA VAL A 148 19.69 -8.50 9.35
C VAL A 148 18.59 -7.50 9.00
N VAL A 149 17.64 -7.24 9.93
CA VAL A 149 16.52 -6.31 9.72
C VAL A 149 16.57 -5.19 10.73
N GLU A 150 16.68 -3.97 10.25
CA GLU A 150 16.57 -2.75 11.05
C GLU A 150 15.16 -2.19 10.92
N LEU A 151 14.49 -2.02 12.06
CA LEU A 151 13.12 -1.52 12.13
C LEU A 151 13.10 0.01 12.13
N LEU A 152 12.45 0.62 11.15
CA LEU A 152 12.24 2.06 11.06
C LEU A 152 10.76 2.37 11.28
N ARG A 153 10.44 2.97 12.43
CA ARG A 153 9.09 3.39 12.73
C ARG A 153 8.74 4.67 11.99
N CYS A 154 7.71 4.60 11.15
CA CYS A 154 7.12 5.76 10.48
C CYS A 154 5.97 6.29 11.34
N TYR A 155 6.03 7.57 11.66
CA TYR A 155 4.96 8.25 12.39
C TYR A 155 4.04 8.97 11.42
N PRO A 156 2.77 9.16 11.77
CA PRO A 156 1.88 10.02 11.00
C PRO A 156 2.49 11.41 10.82
N PRO A 157 2.45 11.99 9.60
CA PRO A 157 2.98 13.32 9.36
C PRO A 157 2.20 14.37 10.15
N LYS A 158 2.88 15.42 10.59
CA LYS A 158 2.26 16.52 11.33
C LYS A 158 1.37 17.34 10.40
N PRO A 159 0.30 18.00 10.92
CA PRO A 159 -0.52 18.89 10.12
C PRO A 159 0.28 20.01 9.42
N THR A 160 1.34 20.50 10.05
CA THR A 160 2.27 21.49 9.47
C THR A 160 2.98 20.97 8.23
N ASP A 161 3.38 19.70 8.22
CA ASP A 161 4.06 19.08 7.08
C ASP A 161 3.07 18.79 5.95
N LEU A 162 1.82 18.47 6.31
CA LEU A 162 0.75 18.21 5.37
C LEU A 162 0.20 19.47 4.70
N ALA A 163 0.38 20.65 5.27
CA ALA A 163 -0.12 21.92 4.74
C ALA A 163 0.33 22.17 3.28
N VAL A 164 1.51 21.69 2.92
CA VAL A 164 2.04 21.80 1.55
C VAL A 164 1.23 20.98 0.56
N LEU A 165 0.66 19.86 1.00
CA LEU A 165 -0.15 18.97 0.15
C LEU A 165 -1.60 19.44 0.01
N PHE A 166 -2.09 20.25 0.96
CA PHE A 166 -3.48 20.67 1.07
C PHE A 166 -3.60 22.21 1.22
N PRO A 167 -3.16 23.00 0.22
CA PRO A 167 -3.19 24.46 0.31
C PRO A 167 -4.64 24.97 0.45
N GLY A 168 -4.84 25.91 1.39
CA GLY A 168 -6.13 26.55 1.62
C GLY A 168 -7.17 25.72 2.37
N GLN A 169 -6.80 24.56 2.92
CA GLN A 169 -7.70 23.67 3.69
C GLN A 169 -7.39 23.71 5.19
N ASP A 170 -8.38 23.41 6.02
CA ASP A 170 -8.14 23.10 7.44
C ASP A 170 -7.50 21.72 7.58
N VAL A 171 -6.18 21.69 7.39
CA VAL A 171 -5.40 20.45 7.45
C VAL A 171 -5.45 19.80 8.82
N ALA A 172 -5.58 20.59 9.89
CA ALA A 172 -5.66 20.06 11.26
C ALA A 172 -7.01 19.36 11.51
N GLY A 173 -8.09 19.91 10.98
CA GLY A 173 -9.41 19.27 10.99
C GLY A 173 -9.42 17.98 10.18
N LEU A 174 -8.93 18.03 8.94
CA LEU A 174 -8.83 16.86 8.06
C LEU A 174 -7.94 15.77 8.67
N ALA A 175 -6.78 16.11 9.21
CA ALA A 175 -5.88 15.13 9.82
C ALA A 175 -6.53 14.42 11.02
N ARG A 176 -7.31 15.13 11.84
CA ARG A 176 -8.08 14.53 12.94
C ARG A 176 -9.20 13.63 12.43
N GLN A 177 -9.97 14.09 11.46
CA GLN A 177 -11.09 13.35 10.85
C GLN A 177 -10.62 12.02 10.25
N PHE A 178 -9.55 12.03 9.47
CA PHE A 178 -9.02 10.86 8.78
C PHE A 178 -7.88 10.14 9.53
N LYS A 179 -7.67 10.43 10.82
CA LYS A 179 -6.63 9.81 11.67
C LYS A 179 -5.23 9.86 11.02
N HIS A 180 -4.90 10.98 10.38
CA HIS A 180 -3.64 11.21 9.66
C HIS A 180 -3.38 10.25 8.47
N ASP A 181 -4.40 9.58 7.96
CA ASP A 181 -4.30 8.79 6.73
C ASP A 181 -4.32 9.73 5.51
N VAL A 182 -3.14 10.01 4.96
CA VAL A 182 -2.97 10.95 3.84
C VAL A 182 -3.68 10.46 2.58
N ARG A 183 -3.76 9.14 2.37
CA ARG A 183 -4.46 8.54 1.24
C ARG A 183 -5.96 8.87 1.31
N ARG A 184 -6.58 8.67 2.47
CA ARG A 184 -8.00 9.00 2.70
C ARG A 184 -8.27 10.49 2.62
N MET A 185 -7.37 11.33 3.14
CA MET A 185 -7.45 12.79 3.01
C MET A 185 -7.47 13.22 1.53
N LEU A 186 -6.57 12.68 0.69
CA LEU A 186 -6.54 12.95 -0.74
C LEU A 186 -7.80 12.46 -1.46
N GLN A 187 -8.32 11.30 -1.10
CA GLN A 187 -9.56 10.75 -1.65
C GLN A 187 -10.77 11.60 -1.28
N SER A 188 -10.85 12.03 -0.02
CA SER A 188 -11.91 12.94 0.44
C SER A 188 -11.95 14.24 -0.36
N MET A 189 -10.79 14.82 -0.64
CA MET A 189 -10.71 16.02 -1.47
C MET A 189 -11.08 15.76 -2.94
N GLN A 190 -10.70 14.62 -3.48
CA GLN A 190 -10.99 14.26 -4.86
C GLN A 190 -12.48 14.02 -5.11
N TYR A 191 -13.15 13.39 -4.16
CA TYR A 191 -14.54 12.92 -4.32
C TYR A 191 -15.55 13.68 -3.47
N GLY A 192 -15.11 14.61 -2.62
CA GLY A 192 -15.99 15.34 -1.70
C GLY A 192 -16.62 14.45 -0.62
N VAL A 193 -16.03 13.29 -0.35
CA VAL A 193 -16.56 12.32 0.61
C VAL A 193 -16.14 12.74 2.02
N SER A 194 -17.11 13.21 2.82
CA SER A 194 -16.93 13.29 4.26
C SER A 194 -16.98 11.87 4.86
N ASP A 195 -16.14 11.58 5.87
CA ASP A 195 -16.11 10.28 6.59
C ASP A 195 -17.38 10.05 7.47
N THR A 196 -18.33 10.97 7.44
CA THR A 196 -19.67 10.71 7.92
C THR A 196 -20.34 9.77 6.93
N LEU A 197 -20.07 8.47 7.08
CA LEU A 197 -21.06 7.48 6.64
C LEU A 197 -22.37 7.93 7.30
N PRO A 198 -23.43 8.19 6.51
CA PRO A 198 -24.75 8.29 7.10
C PRO A 198 -24.88 7.03 7.96
N SER A 199 -25.24 7.19 9.24
CA SER A 199 -25.50 6.07 10.14
C SER A 199 -26.38 5.11 9.35
N VAL A 200 -25.83 3.94 9.00
CA VAL A 200 -26.62 2.92 8.29
C VAL A 200 -27.75 2.60 9.25
N PRO A 201 -29.01 2.93 8.92
CA PRO A 201 -30.12 2.62 9.79
C PRO A 201 -30.08 1.12 10.04
N HIS A 202 -30.36 0.73 11.29
CA HIS A 202 -30.40 -0.67 11.69
C HIS A 202 -31.24 -1.45 10.66
N PRO A 203 -30.92 -2.70 10.28
CA PRO A 203 -31.63 -3.46 9.24
C PRO A 203 -33.15 -3.54 9.40
N THR A 204 -33.66 -3.30 10.63
CA THR A 204 -35.07 -3.22 10.95
C THR A 204 -35.75 -1.90 10.56
N GLU A 205 -34.97 -0.85 10.22
CA GLU A 205 -35.51 0.48 9.87
C GLU A 205 -35.31 0.85 8.39
N CYS A 206 -34.81 -0.09 7.57
CA CYS A 206 -34.68 0.14 6.13
C CYS A 206 -36.06 0.29 5.50
N SER A 207 -36.52 1.53 5.34
CA SER A 207 -37.66 1.83 4.50
C SER A 207 -37.36 1.43 3.06
N HIS A 208 -38.37 1.08 2.31
CA HIS A 208 -38.27 0.67 0.88
C HIS A 208 -37.51 1.71 0.02
N GLU A 209 -37.54 2.99 0.42
CA GLU A 209 -36.81 4.10 -0.22
C GLU A 209 -35.29 4.01 -0.08
N VAL A 210 -34.79 3.62 1.10
CA VAL A 210 -33.33 3.47 1.34
C VAL A 210 -32.77 2.31 0.52
N LEU A 211 -33.53 1.21 0.44
CA LEU A 211 -33.18 0.08 -0.41
C LEU A 211 -33.18 0.46 -1.91
N HIS A 212 -34.11 1.30 -2.33
CA HIS A 212 -34.19 1.80 -3.70
C HIS A 212 -33.00 2.72 -4.03
N MET A 213 -32.62 3.61 -3.11
CA MET A 213 -31.46 4.50 -3.30
C MET A 213 -30.15 3.72 -3.31
N LEU A 214 -29.97 2.71 -2.46
CA LEU A 214 -28.80 1.85 -2.47
C LEU A 214 -28.70 1.03 -3.77
N LYS A 215 -29.82 0.47 -4.23
CA LYS A 215 -29.88 -0.22 -5.52
C LYS A 215 -29.51 0.71 -6.69
N HIS A 216 -30.01 1.95 -6.69
CA HIS A 216 -29.72 2.91 -7.76
C HIS A 216 -28.25 3.35 -7.78
N LYS A 217 -27.61 3.48 -6.61
CA LYS A 217 -26.22 3.87 -6.49
C LYS A 217 -25.26 2.72 -6.87
N MET A 218 -25.60 1.51 -6.50
CA MET A 218 -24.85 0.30 -6.91
C MET A 218 -24.97 0.00 -8.40
N TRP A 219 -26.13 0.34 -9.01
CA TRP A 219 -26.40 0.10 -10.43
C TRP A 219 -25.45 0.86 -11.38
N HIS A 220 -24.95 2.00 -10.95
CA HIS A 220 -24.00 2.79 -11.76
C HIS A 220 -22.52 2.41 -11.55
N GLU A 221 -22.22 1.58 -10.55
CA GLU A 221 -20.84 1.23 -10.18
C GLU A 221 -20.44 -0.23 -10.46
N THR A 222 -21.42 -1.10 -10.82
CA THR A 222 -21.17 -2.52 -11.10
C THR A 222 -20.95 -2.81 -12.58
N CYS A 223 -20.03 -3.73 -12.84
CA CYS A 223 -19.72 -4.24 -14.18
C CYS A 223 -20.95 -4.94 -14.81
N PRO A 224 -21.18 -4.88 -16.14
CA PRO A 224 -22.33 -5.52 -16.79
C PRO A 224 -22.54 -7.01 -16.51
N MET A 225 -21.49 -7.72 -16.17
CA MET A 225 -21.55 -9.15 -15.80
C MET A 225 -22.16 -9.41 -14.41
N GLU A 226 -22.00 -8.48 -13.47
CA GLU A 226 -22.59 -8.59 -12.12
C GLU A 226 -24.07 -8.20 -12.09
N GLN A 227 -24.52 -7.40 -13.06
CA GLN A 227 -25.92 -6.99 -13.18
C GLN A 227 -26.86 -8.19 -13.52
N ALA A 228 -26.37 -9.18 -14.26
CA ALA A 228 -27.14 -10.36 -14.60
C ALA A 228 -27.44 -11.25 -13.39
N SER A 229 -26.47 -11.41 -12.47
CA SER A 229 -26.63 -12.27 -11.28
C SER A 229 -27.58 -11.70 -10.22
N VAL A 230 -27.71 -10.37 -10.16
CA VAL A 230 -28.61 -9.69 -9.20
C VAL A 230 -30.08 -9.77 -9.66
N CYS A 231 -30.32 -9.80 -11.00
CA CYS A 231 -31.67 -9.93 -11.53
C CYS A 231 -32.26 -11.33 -11.31
N GLU A 232 -31.43 -12.40 -11.38
CA GLU A 232 -31.90 -13.76 -11.12
C GLU A 232 -32.25 -14.01 -9.64
N ALA A 233 -31.54 -13.37 -8.70
CA ALA A 233 -31.81 -13.53 -7.27
C ALA A 233 -33.12 -12.83 -6.80
N THR A 234 -33.63 -11.85 -7.57
CA THR A 234 -34.87 -11.12 -7.21
C THR A 234 -36.12 -11.70 -7.84
N SER A 235 -36.03 -12.59 -8.84
CA SER A 235 -37.19 -13.23 -9.48
C SER A 235 -37.64 -14.55 -8.80
N SER A 236 -36.92 -15.06 -7.81
CA SER A 236 -37.24 -16.30 -7.09
C SER A 236 -38.10 -16.12 -5.83
N HIS A 237 -38.62 -14.91 -5.55
CA HIS A 237 -39.52 -14.65 -4.40
C HIS A 237 -40.78 -13.92 -4.83
N CYS A 238 -41.57 -14.59 -5.66
CA CYS A 238 -43.03 -14.32 -5.70
C CYS A 238 -43.72 -15.52 -5.04
N PRO A 239 -44.45 -15.33 -3.95
CA PRO A 239 -45.32 -16.39 -3.44
C PRO A 239 -46.54 -16.54 -4.36
N ASP A 240 -46.72 -17.76 -4.88
CA ASP A 240 -47.95 -18.18 -5.51
C ASP A 240 -49.11 -17.94 -4.55
N SER A 241 -49.95 -16.99 -4.86
CA SER A 241 -51.27 -16.86 -4.27
C SER A 241 -52.19 -17.86 -4.96
N GLY A 242 -52.42 -18.97 -4.30
CA GLY A 242 -53.39 -19.97 -4.73
C GLY A 242 -54.80 -19.33 -4.82
N SER A 243 -55.50 -19.68 -5.86
CA SER A 243 -56.94 -19.64 -5.94
C SER A 243 -57.46 -21.01 -6.34
N SER A 244 -58.14 -21.59 -5.38
CA SER A 244 -59.08 -22.69 -5.55
C SER A 244 -60.17 -22.34 -6.58
N GLN A 245 -60.37 -23.20 -7.52
CA GLN A 245 -61.62 -23.95 -7.79
C GLN A 245 -61.34 -25.04 -8.79
#